data_c947b86a24a3961936610d8fd04b607a
#
_entry.id   c947b86a24a3961936610d8fd04b607a
#
_cell.length_a   1.000
_cell.length_b   1.000
_cell.length_c   1.000
_cell.angle_alpha   90.00
_cell.angle_beta   90.00
_cell.angle_gamma   90.00
#
_symmetry.space_group_name_H-M   'P 1'
#
loop_
_entity.id
_entity.type
_entity.pdbx_description
1 polymer ?
#
loop_
_entity_poly.entity_id
_entity_poly.type
_entity_poly.pdbx_seq_one_letter_code
_entity_poly.pdbx_strand_id
1 'polypeptide(L)'
;GISWVSEADPRASRAGFSGIVYAVAFYFVWMILSFFATNDSETVTFAGRSNLGLAISLVIMVAYVAWRGDKGLAGVPSALVAGLPIWGRNFKLMGRNFGRAFFNEDTRKVMVDASKTTIMLMFIIVNALLFAHVLTSERIPDAITELMLGYGFTWFTFLIAVNILLLIGGQFMEPSGLLLIVAPVVFPIAMELGVDPVHLGIIMVVNMEIGMITPPIGLNLFVTSGITGMSLVQVVRAAMPFVAVLFVFLIIVTYVPALSTWLPYSLMGPEIVTR
;
A
#
# COMPACT_ATOMS: atom_id res chain seq x y z
N GLY A 1 -3.74 26.68 -15.02
CA GLY A 1 -3.27 25.33 -14.69
C GLY A 1 -1.81 25.34 -14.27
N ILE A 2 -1.39 24.29 -13.58
CA ILE A 2 0.02 24.06 -13.24
C ILE A 2 0.80 23.84 -14.53
N SER A 3 1.91 24.56 -14.71
CA SER A 3 2.74 24.49 -15.91
C SER A 3 4.13 23.95 -15.53
N TRP A 4 4.66 23.08 -16.36
CA TRP A 4 5.96 22.42 -16.22
C TRP A 4 7.03 23.03 -17.12
N VAL A 5 6.67 23.99 -17.97
CA VAL A 5 7.51 24.54 -19.02
C VAL A 5 7.40 26.05 -19.09
N SER A 6 8.50 26.74 -19.33
CA SER A 6 8.55 28.15 -19.68
C SER A 6 8.57 28.31 -21.21
N GLU A 7 7.92 29.34 -21.74
CA GLU A 7 7.91 29.64 -23.18
C GLU A 7 9.29 30.09 -23.68
N ALA A 8 10.08 30.75 -22.81
CA ALA A 8 11.39 31.29 -23.17
C ALA A 8 12.48 30.23 -23.39
N ASP A 9 12.48 29.15 -22.59
CA ASP A 9 13.41 28.02 -22.71
C ASP A 9 12.73 26.73 -22.24
N PRO A 10 11.99 26.06 -23.16
CA PRO A 10 11.15 24.94 -22.81
C PRO A 10 11.91 23.72 -22.26
N ARG A 11 13.10 23.42 -22.79
CA ARG A 11 13.83 22.22 -22.36
C ARG A 11 14.57 22.43 -21.04
N ALA A 12 15.33 23.53 -20.93
CA ALA A 12 16.08 23.84 -19.72
C ALA A 12 15.13 24.08 -18.53
N SER A 13 14.07 24.85 -18.74
CA SER A 13 13.09 25.11 -17.67
C SER A 13 12.37 23.86 -17.19
N ARG A 14 12.03 22.95 -18.11
CA ARG A 14 11.42 21.65 -17.78
C ARG A 14 12.39 20.76 -17.02
N ALA A 15 13.64 20.68 -17.47
CA ALA A 15 14.67 19.89 -16.81
C ALA A 15 14.94 20.41 -15.40
N GLY A 16 15.10 21.73 -15.22
CA GLY A 16 15.32 22.36 -13.93
C GLY A 16 14.13 22.18 -12.97
N PHE A 17 12.92 22.41 -13.44
CA PHE A 17 11.72 22.21 -12.62
C PHE A 17 11.56 20.74 -12.18
N SER A 18 11.65 19.80 -13.12
CA SER A 18 11.49 18.37 -12.83
C SER A 18 12.62 17.84 -11.95
N GLY A 19 13.85 18.31 -12.14
CA GLY A 19 15.00 17.93 -11.30
C GLY A 19 14.79 18.29 -9.83
N ILE A 20 14.26 19.48 -9.56
CA ILE A 20 13.91 19.90 -8.18
C ILE A 20 12.78 19.01 -7.63
N VAL A 21 11.75 18.72 -8.43
CA VAL A 21 10.62 17.85 -7.98
C VAL A 21 11.14 16.47 -7.59
N TYR A 22 12.00 15.86 -8.42
CA TYR A 22 12.53 14.52 -8.11
C TYR A 22 13.46 14.53 -6.90
N ALA A 23 14.26 15.57 -6.72
CA ALA A 23 15.13 15.71 -5.55
C ALA A 23 14.31 15.81 -4.26
N VAL A 24 13.27 16.66 -4.27
CA VAL A 24 12.37 16.82 -3.12
C VAL A 24 11.60 15.52 -2.83
N ALA A 25 11.04 14.87 -3.86
CA ALA A 25 10.34 13.61 -3.70
C ALA A 25 11.26 12.52 -3.13
N PHE A 26 12.48 12.39 -3.67
CA PHE A 26 13.47 11.43 -3.17
C PHE A 26 13.84 11.72 -1.71
N TYR A 27 14.07 12.99 -1.35
CA TYR A 27 14.38 13.36 0.03
C TYR A 27 13.29 12.94 1.02
N PHE A 28 12.02 13.17 0.68
CA PHE A 28 10.90 12.73 1.53
C PHE A 28 10.82 11.20 1.66
N VAL A 29 10.95 10.48 0.55
CA VAL A 29 10.96 9.01 0.57
C VAL A 29 12.14 8.49 1.40
N TRP A 30 13.32 9.07 1.21
CA TRP A 30 14.52 8.74 2.00
C TRP A 30 14.30 8.96 3.49
N MET A 31 13.72 10.10 3.88
CA MET A 31 13.47 10.40 5.30
C MET A 31 12.51 9.39 5.93
N ILE A 32 11.46 9.02 5.21
CA ILE A 32 10.50 8.00 5.67
C ILE A 32 11.21 6.63 5.80
N LEU A 33 11.85 6.15 4.74
CA LEU A 33 12.48 4.83 4.73
C LEU A 33 13.63 4.74 5.74
N SER A 34 14.47 5.79 5.84
CA SER A 34 15.57 5.81 6.80
C SER A 34 15.08 5.88 8.25
N PHE A 35 13.93 6.50 8.51
CA PHE A 35 13.32 6.49 9.83
C PHE A 35 12.97 5.06 10.26
N PHE A 36 12.29 4.30 9.42
CA PHE A 36 11.93 2.91 9.72
C PHE A 36 13.15 1.98 9.79
N ALA A 37 14.15 2.18 8.93
CA ALA A 37 15.33 1.31 8.85
C ALA A 37 16.33 1.51 10.01
N THR A 38 16.35 2.70 10.65
CA THR A 38 17.40 3.05 11.62
C THR A 38 16.85 3.58 12.95
N ASN A 39 15.56 3.41 13.21
CA ASN A 39 14.91 3.93 14.41
C ASN A 39 15.51 3.36 15.72
N ASP A 40 15.98 2.12 15.67
CA ASP A 40 16.55 1.42 16.84
C ASP A 40 18.08 1.55 16.95
N SER A 41 18.75 2.26 16.04
CA SER A 41 20.20 2.43 16.09
C SER A 41 20.58 3.73 16.83
N GLU A 42 21.23 3.61 17.97
CA GLU A 42 21.78 4.75 18.72
C GLU A 42 22.87 5.54 17.93
N THR A 43 23.40 4.95 16.86
CA THR A 43 24.50 5.51 16.08
C THR A 43 24.08 6.46 14.96
N VAL A 44 22.82 6.42 14.51
CA VAL A 44 22.34 7.20 13.37
C VAL A 44 21.41 8.34 13.83
N THR A 45 21.98 9.54 13.92
CA THR A 45 21.22 10.74 14.32
C THR A 45 20.29 11.21 13.21
N PHE A 46 19.19 11.90 13.57
CA PHE A 46 18.30 12.59 12.62
C PHE A 46 19.07 13.51 11.67
N ALA A 47 20.05 14.26 12.20
CA ALA A 47 20.90 15.14 11.38
C ALA A 47 21.73 14.38 10.36
N GLY A 48 22.28 13.23 10.74
CA GLY A 48 23.05 12.38 9.81
C GLY A 48 22.20 11.86 8.66
N ARG A 49 20.99 11.36 8.96
CA ARG A 49 20.01 10.90 7.96
C ARG A 49 19.60 12.01 7.00
N SER A 50 19.27 13.18 7.56
CA SER A 50 18.87 14.35 6.78
C SER A 50 19.98 14.83 5.86
N ASN A 51 21.21 14.95 6.36
CA ASN A 51 22.36 15.39 5.57
C ASN A 51 22.70 14.42 4.43
N LEU A 52 22.68 13.11 4.70
CA LEU A 52 22.91 12.11 3.66
C LEU A 52 21.78 12.13 2.60
N GLY A 53 20.54 12.22 3.04
CA GLY A 53 19.38 12.36 2.14
C GLY A 53 19.46 13.59 1.26
N LEU A 54 19.85 14.74 1.81
CA LEU A 54 20.08 15.98 1.07
C LEU A 54 21.21 15.83 0.04
N ALA A 55 22.34 15.25 0.44
CA ALA A 55 23.46 15.04 -0.46
C ALA A 55 23.07 14.17 -1.67
N ILE A 56 22.39 13.03 -1.42
CA ILE A 56 21.94 12.15 -2.51
C ILE A 56 20.88 12.85 -3.37
N SER A 57 19.94 13.57 -2.77
CA SER A 57 18.92 14.35 -3.51
C SER A 57 19.54 15.39 -4.44
N LEU A 58 20.58 16.08 -3.99
CA LEU A 58 21.33 17.04 -4.82
C LEU A 58 22.06 16.35 -5.97
N VAL A 59 22.68 15.20 -5.73
CA VAL A 59 23.32 14.41 -6.79
C VAL A 59 22.30 13.96 -7.83
N ILE A 60 21.14 13.45 -7.42
CA ILE A 60 20.04 13.05 -8.31
C ILE A 60 19.56 14.25 -9.13
N MET A 61 19.37 15.40 -8.50
CA MET A 61 18.96 16.62 -9.18
C MET A 61 19.95 17.02 -10.26
N VAL A 62 21.23 17.11 -9.91
CA VAL A 62 22.29 17.50 -10.83
C VAL A 62 22.40 16.50 -11.99
N ALA A 63 22.40 15.20 -11.69
CA ALA A 63 22.48 14.14 -12.68
C ALA A 63 21.28 14.18 -13.65
N TYR A 64 20.08 14.34 -13.13
CA TYR A 64 18.85 14.43 -13.94
C TYR A 64 18.86 15.67 -14.85
N VAL A 65 19.22 16.85 -14.29
CA VAL A 65 19.25 18.10 -15.04
C VAL A 65 20.33 18.08 -16.10
N ALA A 66 21.51 17.50 -15.79
CA ALA A 66 22.58 17.32 -16.75
C ALA A 66 22.22 16.36 -17.88
N TRP A 67 21.51 15.28 -17.58
CA TRP A 67 21.06 14.29 -18.57
C TRP A 67 19.95 14.81 -19.48
N ARG A 68 18.99 15.56 -18.94
CA ARG A 68 17.84 16.05 -19.69
C ARG A 68 18.01 17.46 -20.25
N GLY A 69 18.98 18.21 -19.76
CA GLY A 69 19.34 19.56 -20.24
C GLY A 69 20.19 19.52 -21.51
N ASP A 70 20.18 20.63 -22.27
CA ASP A 70 20.86 20.72 -23.55
C ASP A 70 22.39 20.89 -23.45
N LYS A 71 22.93 21.25 -22.28
CA LYS A 71 24.34 21.62 -22.07
C LYS A 71 25.07 20.74 -21.05
N GLY A 72 24.55 19.55 -20.73
CA GLY A 72 25.15 18.66 -19.73
C GLY A 72 25.37 19.35 -18.36
N LEU A 73 26.47 19.04 -17.69
CA LEU A 73 26.79 19.60 -16.37
C LEU A 73 26.92 21.12 -16.35
N ALA A 74 27.50 21.72 -17.42
CA ALA A 74 27.66 23.16 -17.52
C ALA A 74 26.33 23.92 -17.61
N GLY A 75 25.26 23.23 -18.07
CA GLY A 75 23.94 23.79 -18.18
C GLY A 75 23.08 23.71 -16.90
N VAL A 76 23.55 23.02 -15.85
CA VAL A 76 22.76 22.80 -14.62
C VAL A 76 22.37 24.11 -13.94
N PRO A 77 23.27 25.08 -13.70
CA PRO A 77 22.88 26.34 -13.05
C PRO A 77 21.84 27.11 -13.86
N SER A 78 22.01 27.21 -15.18
CA SER A 78 21.08 27.94 -16.04
C SER A 78 19.71 27.24 -16.11
N ALA A 79 19.66 25.93 -16.13
CA ALA A 79 18.42 25.15 -16.12
C ALA A 79 17.66 25.29 -14.79
N LEU A 80 18.36 25.27 -13.66
CA LEU A 80 17.75 25.50 -12.34
C LEU A 80 17.17 26.91 -12.23
N VAL A 81 17.93 27.93 -12.66
CA VAL A 81 17.44 29.32 -12.68
C VAL A 81 16.22 29.45 -13.60
N ALA A 82 16.21 28.81 -14.78
CA ALA A 82 15.06 28.82 -15.68
C ALA A 82 13.82 28.08 -15.10
N GLY A 83 14.04 27.16 -14.17
CA GLY A 83 12.97 26.47 -13.45
C GLY A 83 12.31 27.29 -12.32
N LEU A 84 13.04 28.22 -11.71
CA LEU A 84 12.53 29.02 -10.56
C LEU A 84 11.26 29.81 -10.86
N PRO A 85 11.10 30.51 -12.00
CA PRO A 85 9.87 31.24 -12.31
C PRO A 85 8.64 30.32 -12.39
N ILE A 86 8.83 29.05 -12.82
CA ILE A 86 7.75 28.04 -12.86
C ILE A 86 7.29 27.73 -11.44
N TRP A 87 8.25 27.51 -10.53
CA TRP A 87 7.96 27.33 -9.10
C TRP A 87 7.21 28.52 -8.52
N GLY A 88 7.72 29.72 -8.69
CA GLY A 88 7.08 30.94 -8.19
C GLY A 88 5.64 31.12 -8.72
N ARG A 89 5.43 30.88 -10.01
CA ARG A 89 4.10 30.94 -10.63
C ARG A 89 3.15 29.87 -10.07
N ASN A 90 3.63 28.63 -9.93
CA ASN A 90 2.82 27.54 -9.42
C ASN A 90 2.47 27.73 -7.94
N PHE A 91 3.42 28.20 -7.11
CA PHE A 91 3.16 28.57 -5.73
C PHE A 91 2.13 29.70 -5.60
N LYS A 92 2.27 30.75 -6.43
CA LYS A 92 1.30 31.86 -6.46
C LYS A 92 -0.10 31.40 -6.88
N LEU A 93 -0.19 30.51 -7.89
CA LEU A 93 -1.46 29.91 -8.32
C LEU A 93 -2.06 29.02 -7.24
N MET A 94 -1.23 28.22 -6.58
CA MET A 94 -1.66 27.34 -5.48
C MET A 94 -2.19 28.17 -4.30
N GLY A 95 -1.44 29.20 -3.86
CA GLY A 95 -1.87 30.07 -2.76
C GLY A 95 -3.16 30.83 -3.09
N ARG A 96 -3.28 31.36 -4.32
CA ARG A 96 -4.49 32.07 -4.75
C ARG A 96 -5.73 31.19 -4.82
N ASN A 97 -5.57 29.93 -5.21
CA ASN A 97 -6.67 29.00 -5.38
C ASN A 97 -6.88 28.07 -4.17
N PHE A 98 -5.99 28.14 -3.17
CA PHE A 98 -6.04 27.25 -1.99
C PHE A 98 -7.41 27.34 -1.27
N GLY A 99 -7.87 28.55 -0.97
CA GLY A 99 -9.18 28.74 -0.34
C GLY A 99 -10.34 28.25 -1.23
N ARG A 100 -10.26 28.52 -2.55
CA ARG A 100 -11.29 28.07 -3.48
C ARG A 100 -11.33 26.57 -3.65
N ALA A 101 -10.19 25.89 -3.52
CA ALA A 101 -10.14 24.44 -3.60
C ALA A 101 -10.98 23.76 -2.52
N PHE A 102 -11.00 24.31 -1.29
CA PHE A 102 -11.82 23.78 -0.21
C PHE A 102 -13.34 23.96 -0.41
N PHE A 103 -13.75 24.99 -1.15
CA PHE A 103 -15.16 25.30 -1.39
C PHE A 103 -15.64 24.84 -2.78
N ASN A 104 -14.79 24.13 -3.54
CA ASN A 104 -15.18 23.53 -4.81
C ASN A 104 -16.13 22.34 -4.56
N GLU A 105 -17.11 22.18 -5.43
CA GLU A 105 -18.09 21.09 -5.37
C GLU A 105 -17.41 19.71 -5.43
N ASP A 106 -16.40 19.56 -6.29
CA ASP A 106 -15.62 18.32 -6.39
C ASP A 106 -14.89 17.99 -5.08
N THR A 107 -14.25 18.98 -4.45
CA THR A 107 -13.58 18.81 -3.15
C THR A 107 -14.58 18.45 -2.07
N ARG A 108 -15.73 19.13 -2.03
CA ARG A 108 -16.80 18.81 -1.08
C ARG A 108 -17.31 17.39 -1.27
N LYS A 109 -17.51 16.96 -2.51
CA LYS A 109 -17.95 15.60 -2.83
C LYS A 109 -16.93 14.58 -2.34
N VAL A 110 -15.64 14.74 -2.66
CA VAL A 110 -14.56 13.87 -2.20
C VAL A 110 -14.49 13.80 -0.67
N MET A 111 -14.58 14.95 0.01
CA MET A 111 -14.58 15.00 1.48
C MET A 111 -15.78 14.28 2.09
N VAL A 112 -16.96 14.47 1.53
CA VAL A 112 -18.19 13.80 2.00
C VAL A 112 -18.11 12.29 1.76
N ASP A 113 -17.65 11.86 0.59
CA ASP A 113 -17.53 10.44 0.27
C ASP A 113 -16.43 9.76 1.11
N ALA A 114 -15.30 10.41 1.32
CA ALA A 114 -14.26 9.95 2.24
C ALA A 114 -14.78 9.83 3.68
N SER A 115 -15.52 10.84 4.15
CA SER A 115 -16.11 10.83 5.49
C SER A 115 -17.11 9.68 5.67
N LYS A 116 -17.98 9.44 4.68
CA LYS A 116 -18.92 8.30 4.70
C LYS A 116 -18.19 6.97 4.78
N THR A 117 -17.15 6.79 3.96
CA THR A 117 -16.34 5.57 3.97
C THR A 117 -15.65 5.39 5.33
N THR A 118 -15.07 6.45 5.88
CA THR A 118 -14.43 6.40 7.20
C THR A 118 -15.42 6.02 8.30
N ILE A 119 -16.62 6.62 8.32
CA ILE A 119 -17.68 6.31 9.29
C ILE A 119 -18.09 4.83 9.17
N MET A 120 -18.28 4.35 7.94
CA MET A 120 -18.64 2.95 7.69
C MET A 120 -17.53 2.01 8.21
N LEU A 121 -16.28 2.28 7.92
CA LEU A 121 -15.15 1.47 8.40
C LEU A 121 -15.04 1.50 9.93
N MET A 122 -15.17 2.67 10.56
CA MET A 122 -15.18 2.77 12.02
C MET A 122 -16.30 1.97 12.67
N PHE A 123 -17.50 2.02 12.07
CA PHE A 123 -18.63 1.21 12.54
C PHE A 123 -18.37 -0.30 12.43
N ILE A 124 -17.78 -0.74 11.32
CA ILE A 124 -17.38 -2.15 11.12
C ILE A 124 -16.32 -2.54 12.17
N ILE A 125 -15.30 -1.71 12.41
CA ILE A 125 -14.24 -1.98 13.39
C ILE A 125 -14.82 -2.17 14.79
N VAL A 126 -15.71 -1.27 15.24
CA VAL A 126 -16.32 -1.36 16.57
C VAL A 126 -17.13 -2.66 16.72
N ASN A 127 -17.93 -3.02 15.71
CA ASN A 127 -18.69 -4.26 15.74
C ASN A 127 -17.80 -5.50 15.67
N ALA A 128 -16.72 -5.46 14.90
CA ALA A 128 -15.75 -6.55 14.82
C ALA A 128 -15.01 -6.77 16.14
N LEU A 129 -14.62 -5.69 16.85
CA LEU A 129 -14.03 -5.79 18.18
C LEU A 129 -14.99 -6.38 19.21
N LEU A 130 -16.28 -5.97 19.15
CA LEU A 130 -17.31 -6.56 20.00
C LEU A 130 -17.50 -8.05 19.70
N PHE A 131 -17.55 -8.40 18.42
CA PHE A 131 -17.65 -9.79 17.97
C PHE A 131 -16.45 -10.62 18.45
N ALA A 132 -15.23 -10.11 18.27
CA ALA A 132 -14.00 -10.75 18.75
C ALA A 132 -14.02 -10.96 20.26
N HIS A 133 -14.51 -9.97 21.04
CA HIS A 133 -14.63 -10.08 22.47
C HIS A 133 -15.60 -11.20 22.86
N VAL A 134 -16.77 -11.28 22.24
CA VAL A 134 -17.76 -12.35 22.49
C VAL A 134 -17.16 -13.72 22.13
N LEU A 135 -16.54 -13.86 20.97
CA LEU A 135 -15.91 -15.12 20.55
C LEU A 135 -14.87 -15.61 21.57
N THR A 136 -14.03 -14.70 22.06
CA THR A 136 -12.99 -15.03 23.03
C THR A 136 -13.58 -15.37 24.39
N SER A 137 -14.61 -14.64 24.85
CA SER A 137 -15.29 -14.90 26.12
C SER A 137 -15.99 -16.25 26.14
N GLU A 138 -16.58 -16.65 25.02
CA GLU A 138 -17.26 -17.95 24.85
C GLU A 138 -16.29 -19.08 24.46
N ARG A 139 -14.99 -18.82 24.38
CA ARG A 139 -13.94 -19.78 23.99
C ARG A 139 -14.23 -20.51 22.67
N ILE A 140 -14.86 -19.84 21.74
CA ILE A 140 -15.22 -20.41 20.44
C ILE A 140 -13.98 -20.81 19.63
N PRO A 141 -12.87 -20.00 19.56
CA PRO A 141 -11.65 -20.41 18.89
C PRO A 141 -11.06 -21.71 19.47
N ASP A 142 -11.06 -21.87 20.77
CA ASP A 142 -10.56 -23.08 21.43
C ASP A 142 -11.38 -24.32 21.02
N ALA A 143 -12.71 -24.20 21.08
CA ALA A 143 -13.61 -25.28 20.66
C ALA A 143 -13.45 -25.67 19.18
N ILE A 144 -13.25 -24.68 18.29
CA ILE A 144 -12.98 -24.94 16.87
C ILE A 144 -11.62 -25.61 16.70
N THR A 145 -10.60 -25.18 17.45
CA THR A 145 -9.24 -25.76 17.40
C THR A 145 -9.27 -27.22 17.85
N GLU A 146 -9.92 -27.54 18.95
CA GLU A 146 -10.07 -28.91 19.44
C GLU A 146 -10.79 -29.80 18.42
N LEU A 147 -11.85 -29.29 17.80
CA LEU A 147 -12.59 -29.99 16.76
C LEU A 147 -11.71 -30.24 15.54
N MET A 148 -10.97 -29.26 15.08
CA MET A 148 -10.07 -29.39 13.93
C MET A 148 -8.93 -30.39 14.20
N LEU A 149 -8.31 -30.30 15.38
CA LEU A 149 -7.27 -31.26 15.78
C LEU A 149 -7.85 -32.67 15.91
N GLY A 150 -9.08 -32.81 16.43
CA GLY A 150 -9.80 -34.09 16.52
C GLY A 150 -10.08 -34.74 15.17
N TYR A 151 -10.25 -33.94 14.11
CA TYR A 151 -10.37 -34.40 12.72
C TYR A 151 -9.01 -34.58 12.02
N GLY A 152 -7.89 -34.41 12.73
CA GLY A 152 -6.54 -34.55 12.18
C GLY A 152 -6.09 -33.41 11.29
N PHE A 153 -6.63 -32.20 11.48
CA PHE A 153 -6.15 -31.01 10.78
C PHE A 153 -4.71 -30.71 11.21
N THR A 154 -3.90 -30.42 10.23
CA THR A 154 -2.53 -29.93 10.39
C THR A 154 -2.45 -28.47 9.93
N TRP A 155 -1.36 -27.77 10.21
CA TRP A 155 -1.13 -26.43 9.67
C TRP A 155 -1.36 -26.36 8.14
N PHE A 156 -1.00 -27.43 7.42
CA PHE A 156 -1.15 -27.52 5.96
C PHE A 156 -2.62 -27.51 5.52
N THR A 157 -3.44 -28.40 6.09
CA THR A 157 -4.88 -28.49 5.77
C THR A 157 -5.66 -27.28 6.28
N PHE A 158 -5.25 -26.71 7.41
CA PHE A 158 -5.79 -25.48 7.93
C PHE A 158 -5.60 -24.31 6.96
N LEU A 159 -4.38 -24.11 6.44
CA LEU A 159 -4.12 -23.05 5.47
C LEU A 159 -4.90 -23.24 4.16
N ILE A 160 -5.16 -24.47 3.72
CA ILE A 160 -6.07 -24.74 2.59
C ILE A 160 -7.47 -24.21 2.91
N ALA A 161 -8.01 -24.56 4.08
CA ALA A 161 -9.34 -24.15 4.48
C ALA A 161 -9.45 -22.62 4.59
N VAL A 162 -8.45 -21.96 5.17
CA VAL A 162 -8.36 -20.50 5.28
C VAL A 162 -8.30 -19.86 3.89
N ASN A 163 -7.46 -20.37 2.99
CA ASN A 163 -7.37 -19.86 1.62
C ASN A 163 -8.71 -19.94 0.90
N ILE A 164 -9.42 -21.07 0.98
CA ILE A 164 -10.73 -21.23 0.35
C ILE A 164 -11.75 -20.26 0.95
N LEU A 165 -11.80 -20.14 2.28
CA LEU A 165 -12.69 -19.23 2.98
C LEU A 165 -12.48 -17.78 2.56
N LEU A 166 -11.23 -17.34 2.54
CA LEU A 166 -10.87 -15.97 2.22
C LEU A 166 -11.05 -15.64 0.74
N LEU A 167 -10.75 -16.58 -0.17
CA LEU A 167 -11.00 -16.40 -1.60
C LEU A 167 -12.50 -16.24 -1.87
N ILE A 168 -13.34 -17.08 -1.25
CA ILE A 168 -14.78 -16.94 -1.39
C ILE A 168 -15.25 -15.61 -0.78
N GLY A 169 -14.87 -15.32 0.46
CA GLY A 169 -15.26 -14.10 1.15
C GLY A 169 -14.81 -12.82 0.43
N GLY A 170 -13.59 -12.80 -0.09
CA GLY A 170 -13.00 -11.66 -0.82
C GLY A 170 -13.70 -11.33 -2.15
N GLN A 171 -14.48 -12.27 -2.72
CA GLN A 171 -15.29 -11.99 -3.91
C GLN A 171 -16.53 -11.15 -3.60
N PHE A 172 -17.03 -11.20 -2.37
CA PHE A 172 -18.31 -10.59 -1.98
C PHE A 172 -18.13 -9.39 -1.06
N MET A 173 -17.03 -9.35 -0.28
CA MET A 173 -16.80 -8.35 0.76
C MET A 173 -15.55 -7.55 0.47
N GLU A 174 -15.55 -6.32 0.95
CA GLU A 174 -14.38 -5.47 0.97
C GLU A 174 -13.33 -6.05 1.95
N PRO A 175 -12.02 -6.05 1.56
CA PRO A 175 -10.95 -6.71 2.32
C PRO A 175 -10.86 -6.33 3.79
N SER A 176 -10.96 -5.05 4.12
CA SER A 176 -10.83 -4.58 5.50
C SER A 176 -11.94 -5.16 6.39
N GLY A 177 -13.18 -5.19 5.89
CA GLY A 177 -14.31 -5.73 6.63
C GLY A 177 -14.18 -7.23 6.86
N LEU A 178 -13.81 -7.98 5.81
CA LEU A 178 -13.61 -9.43 5.91
C LEU A 178 -12.48 -9.78 6.88
N LEU A 179 -11.35 -9.05 6.81
CA LEU A 179 -10.19 -9.25 7.66
C LEU A 179 -10.54 -9.06 9.14
N LEU A 180 -11.25 -7.98 9.45
CA LEU A 180 -11.68 -7.67 10.83
C LEU A 180 -12.61 -8.73 11.42
N ILE A 181 -13.42 -9.42 10.59
CA ILE A 181 -14.32 -10.47 11.03
C ILE A 181 -13.59 -11.82 11.16
N VAL A 182 -12.73 -12.14 10.20
CA VAL A 182 -12.10 -13.47 10.12
C VAL A 182 -10.86 -13.58 11.00
N ALA A 183 -10.05 -12.53 11.12
CA ALA A 183 -8.80 -12.58 11.86
C ALA A 183 -8.97 -13.02 13.34
N PRO A 184 -9.95 -12.53 14.12
CA PRO A 184 -10.13 -12.96 15.51
C PRO A 184 -10.42 -14.45 15.68
N VAL A 185 -10.95 -15.09 14.64
CA VAL A 185 -11.24 -16.55 14.65
C VAL A 185 -10.02 -17.34 14.18
N VAL A 186 -9.45 -16.93 13.04
CA VAL A 186 -8.39 -17.69 12.36
C VAL A 186 -7.04 -17.56 13.08
N PHE A 187 -6.76 -16.39 13.65
CA PHE A 187 -5.47 -16.11 14.28
C PHE A 187 -5.15 -17.04 15.47
N PRO A 188 -6.01 -17.22 16.47
CA PRO A 188 -5.73 -18.13 17.59
C PRO A 188 -5.48 -19.56 17.13
N ILE A 189 -6.30 -20.06 16.19
CA ILE A 189 -6.16 -21.41 15.62
C ILE A 189 -4.82 -21.58 14.91
N ALA A 190 -4.42 -20.58 14.13
CA ALA A 190 -3.15 -20.58 13.43
C ALA A 190 -1.96 -20.64 14.39
N MET A 191 -2.01 -19.89 15.49
CA MET A 191 -0.96 -19.90 16.51
C MET A 191 -0.83 -21.28 17.18
N GLU A 192 -1.93 -21.92 17.53
CA GLU A 192 -1.96 -23.28 18.08
C GLU A 192 -1.37 -24.32 17.11
N LEU A 193 -1.59 -24.13 15.80
CA LEU A 193 -1.03 -24.99 14.75
C LEU A 193 0.43 -24.63 14.39
N GLY A 194 1.02 -23.62 15.03
CA GLY A 194 2.41 -23.19 14.83
C GLY A 194 2.64 -22.39 13.55
N VAL A 195 1.59 -21.76 13.00
CA VAL A 195 1.71 -20.83 11.86
C VAL A 195 2.21 -19.49 12.37
N ASP A 196 3.20 -18.94 11.69
CA ASP A 196 3.76 -17.63 12.00
C ASP A 196 2.74 -16.49 11.78
N PRO A 197 2.60 -15.52 12.71
CA PRO A 197 1.61 -14.44 12.61
C PRO A 197 1.82 -13.52 11.40
N VAL A 198 3.08 -13.18 11.08
CA VAL A 198 3.40 -12.34 9.91
C VAL A 198 3.06 -13.09 8.61
N HIS A 199 3.40 -14.39 8.59
CA HIS A 199 3.09 -15.25 7.46
C HIS A 199 1.58 -15.37 7.23
N LEU A 200 0.81 -15.62 8.29
CA LEU A 200 -0.65 -15.67 8.22
C LEU A 200 -1.23 -14.35 7.69
N GLY A 201 -0.78 -13.22 8.20
CA GLY A 201 -1.23 -11.90 7.76
C GLY A 201 -1.01 -11.68 6.26
N ILE A 202 0.15 -12.05 5.74
CA ILE A 202 0.46 -11.95 4.30
C ILE A 202 -0.45 -12.86 3.48
N ILE A 203 -0.67 -14.11 3.91
CA ILE A 203 -1.60 -15.04 3.23
C ILE A 203 -3.00 -14.45 3.18
N MET A 204 -3.50 -13.90 4.30
CA MET A 204 -4.83 -13.30 4.37
C MET A 204 -4.98 -12.14 3.39
N VAL A 205 -4.03 -11.22 3.34
CA VAL A 205 -4.06 -10.06 2.42
C VAL A 205 -4.01 -10.52 0.96
N VAL A 206 -3.10 -11.41 0.60
CA VAL A 206 -2.98 -11.91 -0.79
C VAL A 206 -4.26 -12.59 -1.26
N ASN A 207 -4.91 -13.38 -0.40
CA ASN A 207 -6.20 -14.00 -0.72
C ASN A 207 -7.28 -12.98 -1.05
N MET A 208 -7.39 -11.95 -0.23
CA MET A 208 -8.42 -10.92 -0.39
C MET A 208 -8.22 -10.12 -1.66
N GLU A 209 -6.99 -9.76 -1.98
CA GLU A 209 -6.66 -9.05 -3.22
C GLU A 209 -7.02 -9.89 -4.46
N ILE A 210 -6.76 -11.20 -4.43
CA ILE A 210 -7.18 -12.10 -5.50
C ILE A 210 -8.70 -12.19 -5.57
N GLY A 211 -9.39 -12.26 -4.43
CA GLY A 211 -10.85 -12.28 -4.36
C GLY A 211 -11.47 -11.07 -5.06
N MET A 212 -10.93 -9.86 -4.84
CA MET A 212 -11.42 -8.61 -5.44
C MET A 212 -11.37 -8.56 -6.97
N ILE A 213 -10.53 -9.38 -7.60
CA ILE A 213 -10.39 -9.47 -9.07
C ILE A 213 -10.90 -10.80 -9.64
N THR A 214 -11.55 -11.62 -8.79
CA THR A 214 -12.05 -12.94 -9.17
C THR A 214 -13.59 -12.93 -9.27
N PRO A 215 -14.20 -13.46 -10.35
CA PRO A 215 -15.64 -13.64 -10.43
C PRO A 215 -16.18 -14.53 -9.30
N PRO A 216 -17.46 -14.39 -8.88
CA PRO A 216 -18.57 -13.76 -9.61
C PRO A 216 -18.72 -12.25 -9.42
N ILE A 217 -18.30 -11.68 -8.30
CA ILE A 217 -18.46 -10.23 -8.08
C ILE A 217 -17.14 -9.52 -8.43
N GLY A 218 -16.09 -9.65 -7.58
CA GLY A 218 -14.81 -9.00 -7.80
C GLY A 218 -14.92 -7.49 -7.94
N LEU A 219 -14.98 -6.75 -6.85
CA LEU A 219 -15.26 -5.31 -6.82
C LEU A 219 -14.41 -4.50 -7.84
N ASN A 220 -13.14 -4.84 -7.97
CA ASN A 220 -12.23 -4.15 -8.89
C ASN A 220 -12.57 -4.39 -10.37
N LEU A 221 -13.24 -5.49 -10.71
CA LEU A 221 -13.70 -5.77 -12.08
C LEU A 221 -14.82 -4.80 -12.48
N PHE A 222 -15.74 -4.48 -11.58
CA PHE A 222 -16.80 -3.50 -11.83
C PHE A 222 -16.24 -2.08 -11.95
N VAL A 223 -15.31 -1.69 -11.07
CA VAL A 223 -14.65 -0.38 -11.14
C VAL A 223 -13.93 -0.23 -12.48
N THR A 224 -13.16 -1.24 -12.88
CA THR A 224 -12.45 -1.24 -14.17
C THR A 224 -13.40 -1.16 -15.35
N SER A 225 -14.51 -1.91 -15.33
CA SER A 225 -15.55 -1.84 -16.36
C SER A 225 -16.14 -0.44 -16.47
N GLY A 226 -16.43 0.21 -15.31
CA GLY A 226 -16.97 1.57 -15.28
C GLY A 226 -16.02 2.63 -15.83
N ILE A 227 -14.70 2.51 -15.56
CA ILE A 227 -13.69 3.47 -16.00
C ILE A 227 -13.37 3.28 -17.49
N THR A 228 -13.23 2.04 -17.94
CA THR A 228 -12.78 1.73 -19.32
C THR A 228 -13.91 1.72 -20.33
N GLY A 229 -15.17 1.62 -19.89
CA GLY A 229 -16.34 1.41 -20.76
C GLY A 229 -16.42 0.01 -21.37
N MET A 230 -15.51 -0.90 -21.01
CA MET A 230 -15.55 -2.31 -21.44
C MET A 230 -16.68 -3.05 -20.70
N SER A 231 -17.27 -4.05 -21.36
CA SER A 231 -18.20 -4.92 -20.66
C SER A 231 -17.51 -5.73 -19.57
N LEU A 232 -18.24 -6.07 -18.48
CA LEU A 232 -17.68 -6.83 -17.36
C LEU A 232 -17.03 -8.16 -17.83
N VAL A 233 -17.63 -8.84 -18.79
CA VAL A 233 -17.11 -10.10 -19.35
C VAL A 233 -15.78 -9.89 -20.06
N GLN A 234 -15.59 -8.77 -20.77
CA GLN A 234 -14.33 -8.44 -21.40
C GLN A 234 -13.25 -8.15 -20.37
N VAL A 235 -13.58 -7.42 -19.30
CA VAL A 235 -12.65 -7.13 -18.20
C VAL A 235 -12.25 -8.43 -17.49
N VAL A 236 -13.20 -9.29 -17.18
CA VAL A 236 -12.93 -10.62 -16.58
C VAL A 236 -11.99 -11.43 -17.45
N ARG A 237 -12.27 -11.52 -18.75
CA ARG A 237 -11.41 -12.28 -19.69
C ARG A 237 -9.99 -11.72 -19.76
N ALA A 238 -9.85 -10.40 -19.72
CA ALA A 238 -8.54 -9.75 -19.71
C ALA A 238 -7.79 -9.96 -18.38
N ALA A 239 -8.50 -10.05 -17.26
CA ALA A 239 -7.93 -10.25 -15.94
C ALA A 239 -7.49 -11.71 -15.68
N MET A 240 -8.15 -12.70 -16.30
CA MET A 240 -7.92 -14.13 -16.01
C MET A 240 -6.46 -14.58 -16.06
N PRO A 241 -5.62 -14.19 -17.05
CA PRO A 241 -4.21 -14.59 -17.02
C PRO A 241 -3.46 -14.07 -15.79
N PHE A 242 -3.75 -12.86 -15.34
CA PHE A 242 -3.15 -12.27 -14.14
C PHE A 242 -3.64 -12.97 -12.88
N VAL A 243 -4.94 -13.27 -12.81
CA VAL A 243 -5.53 -14.05 -11.71
C VAL A 243 -4.86 -15.42 -11.61
N ALA A 244 -4.62 -16.10 -12.73
CA ALA A 244 -3.94 -17.39 -12.73
C ALA A 244 -2.51 -17.30 -12.15
N VAL A 245 -1.74 -16.26 -12.52
CA VAL A 245 -0.40 -16.02 -11.95
C VAL A 245 -0.49 -15.75 -10.45
N LEU A 246 -1.46 -14.95 -10.01
CA LEU A 246 -1.66 -14.65 -8.59
C LEU A 246 -2.09 -15.89 -7.78
N PHE A 247 -2.87 -16.80 -8.35
CA PHE A 247 -3.18 -18.09 -7.72
C PHE A 247 -1.92 -18.94 -7.53
N VAL A 248 -1.04 -19.01 -8.52
CA VAL A 248 0.26 -19.70 -8.38
C VAL A 248 1.08 -19.02 -7.29
N PHE A 249 1.14 -17.70 -7.28
CA PHE A 249 1.82 -16.93 -6.23
C PHE A 249 1.22 -17.20 -4.84
N LEU A 250 -0.10 -17.27 -4.71
CA LEU A 250 -0.78 -17.61 -3.47
C LEU A 250 -0.36 -18.98 -2.94
N ILE A 251 -0.30 -20.00 -3.80
CA ILE A 251 0.16 -21.34 -3.40
C ILE A 251 1.59 -21.27 -2.91
N ILE A 252 2.47 -20.58 -3.63
CA ILE A 252 3.88 -20.45 -3.26
C ILE A 252 4.02 -19.72 -1.92
N VAL A 253 3.36 -18.56 -1.76
CA VAL A 253 3.45 -17.78 -0.53
C VAL A 253 2.84 -18.51 0.65
N THR A 254 1.80 -19.31 0.46
CA THR A 254 1.16 -20.09 1.52
C THR A 254 2.10 -21.17 2.10
N TYR A 255 2.90 -21.82 1.26
CA TYR A 255 3.71 -22.95 1.69
C TYR A 255 5.21 -22.69 1.76
N VAL A 256 5.63 -21.44 1.47
CA VAL A 256 7.02 -20.99 1.61
C VAL A 256 7.09 -19.80 2.57
N PRO A 257 7.07 -20.04 3.91
CA PRO A 257 7.04 -18.98 4.92
C PRO A 257 8.16 -17.95 4.78
N ALA A 258 9.33 -18.37 4.29
CA ALA A 258 10.48 -17.49 4.09
C ALA A 258 10.17 -16.26 3.18
N LEU A 259 9.24 -16.38 2.21
CA LEU A 259 8.84 -15.26 1.35
C LEU A 259 8.16 -14.14 2.13
N SER A 260 7.42 -14.49 3.17
CA SER A 260 6.69 -13.54 4.00
C SER A 260 7.53 -13.02 5.17
N THR A 261 8.38 -13.86 5.75
CA THR A 261 9.03 -13.59 7.03
C THR A 261 10.47 -13.12 6.90
N TRP A 262 11.17 -13.47 5.80
CA TRP A 262 12.59 -13.16 5.65
C TRP A 262 12.90 -11.66 5.78
N LEU A 263 12.17 -10.81 5.05
CA LEU A 263 12.43 -9.37 5.07
C LEU A 263 12.06 -8.72 6.42
N PRO A 264 10.84 -8.94 6.97
CA PRO A 264 10.50 -8.41 8.28
C PRO A 264 11.47 -8.84 9.38
N TYR A 265 11.85 -10.12 9.41
CA TYR A 265 12.72 -10.64 10.45
C TYR A 265 14.18 -10.17 10.31
N SER A 266 14.64 -9.93 9.09
CA SER A 266 15.98 -9.38 8.86
C SER A 266 16.11 -7.92 9.28
N LEU A 267 15.01 -7.15 9.26
CA LEU A 267 15.00 -5.73 9.60
C LEU A 267 14.57 -5.45 11.04
N MET A 268 13.63 -6.23 11.58
CA MET A 268 12.99 -5.96 12.88
C MET A 268 13.24 -7.08 13.91
N GLY A 269 13.87 -8.17 13.50
CA GLY A 269 13.99 -9.38 14.32
C GLY A 269 12.74 -10.26 14.27
N PRO A 270 12.82 -11.50 14.78
CA PRO A 270 11.68 -12.40 14.86
C PRO A 270 10.65 -11.88 15.85
N GLU A 271 9.38 -11.91 15.46
CA GLU A 271 8.28 -11.53 16.35
C GLU A 271 8.14 -12.57 17.47
N ILE A 272 8.26 -12.13 18.73
CA ILE A 272 8.08 -12.99 19.88
C ILE A 272 6.58 -13.00 20.20
N VAL A 273 5.90 -14.05 19.82
CA VAL A 273 4.54 -14.31 20.29
C VAL A 273 4.65 -14.81 21.74
N THR A 274 4.42 -13.93 22.68
CA THR A 274 4.26 -14.33 24.10
C THR A 274 2.99 -15.18 24.21
N ARG A 275 3.19 -16.46 24.49
CA ARG A 275 2.12 -17.41 24.83
C ARG A 275 1.48 -17.06 26.16
#